data_fb46d5f7c1e61bbcc0e9afa96fb15921
#
_entry.id   fb46d5f7c1e61bbcc0e9afa96fb15921
#
_cell.length_a   1.000
_cell.length_b   1.000
_cell.length_c   1.000
_cell.angle_alpha   90.00
_cell.angle_beta   90.00
_cell.angle_gamma   90.00
#
_symmetry.space_group_name_H-M   'P 1'
#
loop_
_entity.id
_entity.type
_entity.pdbx_description
1 polymer ?
#
loop_
_entity_poly.entity_id
_entity_poly.type
_entity_poly.pdbx_seq_one_letter_code
_entity_poly.pdbx_strand_id
1 'polypeptide(L)'
;MDDLTKEIASLIIVDDDEIFRKRLLSAMEKKGYHGIGFGTVKESIQYIEKTPPNYAVIDLRLEDGNGLQVVSVLSKLKPECKIVILTGYGNIPTAVAAVKEGACDYLAKPADADDIDASLKAPYSKKPEPPKDPMSADRVKWEHILRVYELCNRNVSET
;
A
#
# COMPACT_ATOMS: atom_id res chain seq x y z
N MET A 1 -21.63 11.80 20.47
CA MET A 1 -21.38 12.96 19.61
C MET A 1 -20.15 12.79 18.76
N ASP A 2 -19.06 12.41 19.40
CA ASP A 2 -17.81 12.20 18.67
C ASP A 2 -17.91 11.07 17.67
N ASP A 3 -18.77 10.10 17.90
CA ASP A 3 -18.95 8.97 16.99
C ASP A 3 -19.49 9.39 15.63
N LEU A 4 -20.23 10.47 15.58
CA LEU A 4 -20.80 10.97 14.34
C LEU A 4 -19.77 11.67 13.45
N THR A 5 -18.69 12.17 14.07
CA THR A 5 -17.62 12.86 13.34
C THR A 5 -16.40 11.99 13.13
N LYS A 6 -16.37 10.82 13.77
CA LYS A 6 -15.27 9.89 13.65
C LYS A 6 -15.39 9.17 12.32
N GLU A 7 -14.41 9.39 11.46
CA GLU A 7 -14.35 8.70 10.19
C GLU A 7 -14.25 7.20 10.42
N ILE A 8 -15.04 6.45 9.67
CA ILE A 8 -14.91 5.01 9.66
C ILE A 8 -13.60 4.67 8.98
N ALA A 9 -12.75 3.90 9.66
CA ALA A 9 -11.47 3.48 9.11
C ALA A 9 -11.70 2.36 8.07
N SER A 10 -12.25 2.71 6.93
CA SER A 10 -12.56 1.77 5.86
C SER A 10 -11.26 1.31 5.18
N LEU A 11 -11.12 0.03 5.02
CA LEU A 11 -9.92 -0.61 4.50
C LEU A 11 -10.28 -1.61 3.41
N ILE A 12 -9.55 -1.56 2.31
CA ILE A 12 -9.63 -2.59 1.28
C ILE A 12 -8.31 -3.36 1.27
N ILE A 13 -8.40 -4.68 1.18
CA ILE A 13 -7.21 -5.53 1.04
C ILE A 13 -7.36 -6.29 -0.27
N VAL A 14 -6.40 -6.10 -1.17
CA VAL A 14 -6.41 -6.72 -2.49
C VAL A 14 -5.23 -7.68 -2.57
N ASP A 15 -5.51 -8.97 -2.53
CA ASP A 15 -4.50 -10.02 -2.55
C ASP A 15 -5.16 -11.31 -3.05
N ASP A 16 -4.54 -12.01 -3.99
CA ASP A 16 -5.09 -13.23 -4.55
C ASP A 16 -4.90 -14.45 -3.63
N ASP A 17 -4.05 -14.32 -2.62
CA ASP A 17 -3.91 -15.34 -1.59
C ASP A 17 -5.04 -15.22 -0.57
N GLU A 18 -6.03 -16.10 -0.71
CA GLU A 18 -7.23 -16.06 0.13
C GLU A 18 -6.92 -16.25 1.62
N ILE A 19 -6.02 -17.15 1.95
CA ILE A 19 -5.67 -17.43 3.34
C ILE A 19 -5.00 -16.22 3.97
N PHE A 20 -4.02 -15.66 3.29
CA PHE A 20 -3.34 -14.46 3.77
C PHE A 20 -4.30 -13.28 3.89
N ARG A 21 -5.14 -13.08 2.88
CA ARG A 21 -6.12 -12.00 2.86
C ARG A 21 -7.08 -12.07 4.05
N LYS A 22 -7.61 -13.26 4.33
CA LYS A 22 -8.52 -13.45 5.46
C LYS A 22 -7.86 -13.24 6.81
N ARG A 23 -6.63 -13.70 6.95
CA ARG A 23 -5.86 -13.49 8.18
C ARG A 23 -5.59 -12.02 8.42
N LEU A 24 -5.20 -11.32 7.37
CA LEU A 24 -4.90 -9.90 7.47
C LEU A 24 -6.15 -9.09 7.79
N LEU A 25 -7.27 -9.41 7.13
CA LEU A 25 -8.55 -8.76 7.43
C LEU A 25 -8.92 -8.89 8.90
N SER A 26 -8.82 -10.10 9.43
CA SER A 26 -9.14 -10.37 10.83
C SER A 26 -8.24 -9.57 11.77
N ALA A 27 -6.93 -9.55 11.48
CA ALA A 27 -5.98 -8.83 12.30
C ALA A 27 -6.22 -7.31 12.25
N MET A 28 -6.53 -6.77 11.07
CA MET A 28 -6.78 -5.35 10.93
C MET A 28 -8.10 -4.92 11.58
N GLU A 29 -9.11 -5.78 11.55
CA GLU A 29 -10.37 -5.52 12.25
C GLU A 29 -10.15 -5.35 13.76
N LYS A 30 -9.26 -6.15 14.33
CA LYS A 30 -8.91 -6.02 15.74
C LYS A 30 -8.23 -4.70 16.06
N LYS A 31 -7.65 -4.05 15.06
CA LYS A 31 -7.01 -2.75 15.19
C LYS A 31 -7.96 -1.59 14.94
N GLY A 32 -9.22 -1.86 14.65
CA GLY A 32 -10.24 -0.85 14.46
C GLY A 32 -10.60 -0.53 13.03
N TYR A 33 -10.07 -1.26 12.06
CA TYR A 33 -10.41 -1.06 10.65
C TYR A 33 -11.66 -1.83 10.28
N HIS A 34 -12.42 -1.26 9.36
CA HIS A 34 -13.52 -1.96 8.71
C HIS A 34 -13.04 -2.41 7.35
N GLY A 35 -12.64 -3.68 7.26
CA GLY A 35 -11.98 -4.20 6.09
C GLY A 35 -12.88 -5.03 5.19
N ILE A 36 -12.58 -4.97 3.89
CA ILE A 36 -13.16 -5.85 2.90
C ILE A 36 -12.02 -6.32 1.97
N GLY A 37 -12.08 -7.56 1.52
CA GLY A 37 -11.02 -8.15 0.72
C GLY A 37 -11.48 -8.56 -0.66
N PHE A 38 -10.56 -8.42 -1.62
CA PHE A 38 -10.77 -8.85 -3.00
C PHE A 38 -9.55 -9.60 -3.50
N GLY A 39 -9.79 -10.57 -4.37
CA GLY A 39 -8.70 -11.36 -4.95
C GLY A 39 -8.28 -10.92 -6.34
N THR A 40 -8.99 -9.99 -6.96
CA THR A 40 -8.74 -9.59 -8.34
C THR A 40 -8.74 -8.08 -8.50
N VAL A 41 -8.08 -7.62 -9.56
CA VAL A 41 -8.08 -6.19 -9.94
C VAL A 41 -9.51 -5.75 -10.27
N LYS A 42 -10.21 -6.54 -11.06
CA LYS A 42 -11.56 -6.20 -11.53
C LYS A 42 -12.53 -5.96 -10.39
N GLU A 43 -12.61 -6.90 -9.45
CA GLU A 43 -13.53 -6.77 -8.32
C GLU A 43 -13.19 -5.60 -7.44
N SER A 44 -11.90 -5.38 -7.19
CA SER A 44 -11.46 -4.27 -6.34
C SER A 44 -11.79 -2.92 -6.97
N ILE A 45 -11.56 -2.77 -8.26
CA ILE A 45 -11.86 -1.52 -8.95
C ILE A 45 -13.35 -1.24 -8.97
N GLN A 46 -14.17 -2.27 -9.21
CA GLN A 46 -15.63 -2.12 -9.17
C GLN A 46 -16.11 -1.60 -7.82
N TYR A 47 -15.54 -2.12 -6.76
CA TYR A 47 -15.89 -1.67 -5.40
C TYR A 47 -15.41 -0.25 -5.13
N ILE A 48 -14.17 0.05 -5.50
CA ILE A 48 -13.55 1.35 -5.28
C ILE A 48 -14.32 2.46 -6.01
N GLU A 49 -14.80 2.19 -7.21
CA GLU A 49 -15.57 3.16 -7.98
C GLU A 49 -16.86 3.56 -7.29
N LYS A 50 -17.44 2.64 -6.52
CA LYS A 50 -18.68 2.90 -5.77
C LYS A 50 -18.42 3.43 -4.37
N THR A 51 -17.38 2.93 -3.73
CA THR A 51 -17.10 3.20 -2.31
C THR A 51 -15.60 3.31 -2.09
N PRO A 52 -14.98 4.45 -2.42
CA PRO A 52 -13.53 4.61 -2.20
C PRO A 52 -13.19 4.49 -0.72
N PRO A 53 -12.24 3.62 -0.35
CA PRO A 53 -11.85 3.45 1.05
C PRO A 53 -10.89 4.53 1.52
N ASN A 54 -10.73 4.65 2.83
CA ASN A 54 -9.74 5.55 3.43
C ASN A 54 -8.34 4.93 3.46
N TYR A 55 -8.27 3.60 3.47
CA TYR A 55 -7.01 2.86 3.53
C TYR A 55 -7.03 1.71 2.55
N ALA A 56 -5.88 1.38 1.99
CA ALA A 56 -5.77 0.26 1.07
C ALA A 56 -4.45 -0.47 1.24
N VAL A 57 -4.53 -1.80 1.22
CA VAL A 57 -3.36 -2.68 1.19
C VAL A 57 -3.48 -3.50 -0.08
N ILE A 58 -2.52 -3.36 -0.97
CA ILE A 58 -2.63 -3.90 -2.32
C ILE A 58 -1.39 -4.73 -2.66
N ASP A 59 -1.60 -6.00 -3.03
CA ASP A 59 -0.54 -6.83 -3.57
C ASP A 59 -0.33 -6.45 -5.04
N LEU A 60 0.92 -6.39 -5.45
CA LEU A 60 1.25 -6.07 -6.83
C LEU A 60 0.92 -7.20 -7.81
N ARG A 61 1.04 -8.45 -7.39
CA ARG A 61 0.73 -9.59 -8.24
C ARG A 61 -0.67 -10.08 -7.99
N LEU A 62 -1.51 -9.97 -8.99
CA LEU A 62 -2.88 -10.46 -8.94
C LEU A 62 -3.13 -11.34 -10.17
N GLU A 63 -4.07 -12.26 -10.07
CA GLU A 63 -4.35 -13.20 -11.16
C GLU A 63 -4.73 -12.54 -12.47
N ASP A 64 -5.48 -11.46 -12.40
CA ASP A 64 -6.01 -10.77 -13.58
C ASP A 64 -5.31 -9.45 -13.89
N GLY A 65 -4.15 -9.21 -13.29
CA GLY A 65 -3.43 -7.98 -13.57
C GLY A 65 -2.42 -7.57 -12.52
N ASN A 66 -2.19 -6.29 -12.44
CA ASN A 66 -1.19 -5.69 -11.57
C ASN A 66 -1.85 -4.75 -10.59
N GLY A 67 -1.42 -4.80 -9.33
CA GLY A 67 -1.92 -3.90 -8.29
C GLY A 67 -1.73 -2.42 -8.60
N LEU A 68 -0.81 -2.06 -9.49
CA LEU A 68 -0.65 -0.68 -9.94
C LEU A 68 -1.93 -0.12 -10.55
N GLN A 69 -2.71 -0.96 -11.21
CA GLN A 69 -3.99 -0.54 -11.81
C GLN A 69 -4.95 -0.08 -10.73
N VAL A 70 -4.96 -0.80 -9.60
CA VAL A 70 -5.79 -0.45 -8.45
C VAL A 70 -5.31 0.85 -7.81
N VAL A 71 -4.00 0.99 -7.63
CA VAL A 71 -3.40 2.22 -7.07
C VAL A 71 -3.76 3.43 -7.92
N SER A 72 -3.62 3.30 -9.24
CA SER A 72 -3.90 4.40 -10.16
C SER A 72 -5.35 4.86 -10.07
N VAL A 73 -6.29 3.93 -10.07
CA VAL A 73 -7.73 4.25 -9.97
C VAL A 73 -8.03 4.91 -8.62
N LEU A 74 -7.54 4.31 -7.54
CA LEU A 74 -7.81 4.80 -6.19
C LEU A 74 -7.21 6.18 -5.95
N SER A 75 -6.00 6.42 -6.43
CA SER A 75 -5.34 7.72 -6.29
C SER A 75 -6.11 8.83 -6.99
N LYS A 76 -6.74 8.53 -8.10
CA LYS A 76 -7.55 9.50 -8.83
C LYS A 76 -8.89 9.76 -8.15
N LEU A 77 -9.53 8.70 -7.66
CA LEU A 77 -10.85 8.81 -7.02
C LEU A 77 -10.77 9.39 -5.61
N LYS A 78 -9.73 9.07 -4.89
CA LYS A 78 -9.56 9.52 -3.50
C LYS A 78 -8.09 9.78 -3.21
N PRO A 79 -7.58 10.96 -3.59
CA PRO A 79 -6.14 11.29 -3.41
C PRO A 79 -5.65 11.19 -1.97
N GLU A 80 -6.53 11.38 -0.99
CA GLU A 80 -6.17 11.29 0.42
C GLU A 80 -6.14 9.86 0.97
N CYS A 81 -6.52 8.87 0.18
CA CYS A 81 -6.47 7.47 0.60
C CYS A 81 -5.03 7.05 0.85
N LYS A 82 -4.79 6.40 1.97
CA LYS A 82 -3.47 5.88 2.28
C LYS A 82 -3.35 4.47 1.74
N ILE A 83 -2.40 4.28 0.86
CA ILE A 83 -2.19 3.03 0.11
C ILE A 83 -0.83 2.45 0.46
N VAL A 84 -0.82 1.21 0.95
CA VAL A 84 0.41 0.47 1.20
C VAL A 84 0.45 -0.72 0.24
N ILE A 85 1.58 -0.87 -0.42
CA ILE A 85 1.81 -1.98 -1.35
C ILE A 85 2.50 -3.12 -0.62
N LEU A 86 2.02 -4.34 -0.85
CA LEU A 86 2.74 -5.54 -0.42
C LEU A 86 3.39 -6.15 -1.64
N THR A 87 4.65 -6.52 -1.51
CA THR A 87 5.40 -7.05 -2.64
C THR A 87 6.36 -8.15 -2.19
N GLY A 88 6.55 -9.16 -3.05
CA GLY A 88 7.57 -10.16 -2.86
C GLY A 88 8.90 -9.69 -3.44
N TYR A 89 9.95 -10.47 -3.22
CA TYR A 89 11.24 -10.18 -3.81
C TYR A 89 11.13 -10.22 -5.34
N GLY A 90 11.80 -9.32 -5.99
CA GLY A 90 11.77 -9.22 -7.45
C GLY A 90 10.76 -8.22 -7.98
N ASN A 91 9.86 -7.72 -7.14
CA ASN A 91 8.87 -6.72 -7.55
C ASN A 91 9.17 -5.32 -7.01
N ILE A 92 10.39 -5.09 -6.54
CA ILE A 92 10.78 -3.80 -5.96
C ILE A 92 10.64 -2.65 -6.97
N PRO A 93 11.09 -2.78 -8.23
CA PRO A 93 10.90 -1.68 -9.20
C PRO A 93 9.44 -1.33 -9.40
N THR A 94 8.55 -2.32 -9.40
CA THR A 94 7.11 -2.09 -9.53
C THR A 94 6.56 -1.40 -8.28
N ALA A 95 7.08 -1.76 -7.10
CA ALA A 95 6.70 -1.10 -5.85
C ALA A 95 7.09 0.37 -5.86
N VAL A 96 8.26 0.71 -6.37
CA VAL A 96 8.69 2.10 -6.52
C VAL A 96 7.76 2.85 -7.47
N ALA A 97 7.37 2.22 -8.58
CA ALA A 97 6.42 2.82 -9.51
C ALA A 97 5.07 3.07 -8.82
N ALA A 98 4.63 2.17 -7.96
CA ALA A 98 3.39 2.34 -7.20
C ALA A 98 3.44 3.56 -6.28
N VAL A 99 4.59 3.79 -5.64
CA VAL A 99 4.77 4.98 -4.79
C VAL A 99 4.66 6.25 -5.63
N LYS A 100 5.21 6.24 -6.83
CA LYS A 100 5.09 7.38 -7.76
C LYS A 100 3.64 7.62 -8.17
N GLU A 101 2.86 6.56 -8.29
CA GLU A 101 1.45 6.65 -8.69
C GLU A 101 0.54 7.10 -7.55
N GLY A 102 1.02 7.13 -6.33
CA GLY A 102 0.24 7.61 -5.21
C GLY A 102 0.23 6.74 -3.96
N ALA A 103 0.89 5.59 -3.99
CA ALA A 103 1.02 4.78 -2.79
C ALA A 103 1.88 5.50 -1.75
N CYS A 104 1.53 5.36 -0.47
CA CYS A 104 2.28 5.99 0.60
C CYS A 104 3.60 5.26 0.88
N ASP A 105 3.59 3.95 0.70
CA ASP A 105 4.71 3.12 1.10
C ASP A 105 4.59 1.72 0.48
N TYR A 106 5.64 0.93 0.61
CA TYR A 106 5.57 -0.48 0.30
C TYR A 106 6.24 -1.31 1.40
N LEU A 107 5.81 -2.55 1.54
CA LEU A 107 6.38 -3.50 2.49
C LEU A 107 6.65 -4.80 1.77
N ALA A 108 7.81 -5.40 2.06
CA ALA A 108 8.15 -6.70 1.51
C ALA A 108 7.41 -7.80 2.28
N LYS A 109 6.94 -8.81 1.58
CA LYS A 109 6.37 -9.99 2.23
C LYS A 109 7.50 -10.86 2.78
N PRO A 110 7.33 -11.45 3.95
CA PRO A 110 6.14 -11.41 4.79
C PRO A 110 6.05 -10.12 5.60
N ALA A 111 4.88 -9.52 5.63
CA ALA A 111 4.60 -8.33 6.45
C ALA A 111 3.43 -8.67 7.37
N ASP A 112 3.51 -8.23 8.62
CA ASP A 112 2.43 -8.49 9.57
C ASP A 112 1.50 -7.29 9.69
N ALA A 113 0.40 -7.48 10.41
CA ALA A 113 -0.60 -6.44 10.58
C ALA A 113 -0.06 -5.21 11.32
N ASP A 114 0.90 -5.41 12.22
CA ASP A 114 1.51 -4.30 12.96
C ASP A 114 2.32 -3.40 12.03
N ASP A 115 3.11 -4.01 11.13
CA ASP A 115 3.89 -3.27 10.15
C ASP A 115 2.97 -2.49 9.20
N ILE A 116 1.91 -3.13 8.75
CA ILE A 116 0.95 -2.53 7.84
C ILE A 116 0.23 -1.37 8.52
N ASP A 117 -0.24 -1.58 9.74
CA ASP A 117 -0.92 -0.54 10.52
C ASP A 117 -0.02 0.67 10.73
N ALA A 118 1.24 0.43 11.07
CA ALA A 118 2.21 1.51 11.25
C ALA A 118 2.40 2.32 9.97
N SER A 119 2.50 1.65 8.82
CA SER A 119 2.62 2.33 7.53
C SER A 119 1.38 3.12 7.15
N LEU A 120 0.20 2.58 7.43
CA LEU A 120 -1.06 3.27 7.15
C LEU A 120 -1.26 4.51 8.01
N LYS A 121 -0.78 4.46 9.25
CA LYS A 121 -0.92 5.58 10.20
C LYS A 121 0.21 6.59 10.12
N ALA A 122 1.27 6.29 9.36
CA ALA A 122 2.39 7.20 9.21
C ALA A 122 1.92 8.51 8.59
N PRO A 123 2.55 9.65 8.94
CA PRO A 123 2.18 10.92 8.35
C PRO A 123 2.30 10.88 6.83
N TYR A 124 1.33 11.47 6.16
CA TYR A 124 1.33 11.52 4.71
C TYR A 124 2.55 12.30 4.22
N SER A 125 3.32 11.68 3.33
CA SER A 125 4.45 12.34 2.68
C SER A 125 4.45 11.90 1.22
N LYS A 126 4.50 12.86 0.31
CA LYS A 126 4.54 12.57 -1.13
C LYS A 126 5.86 11.95 -1.55
N LYS A 127 6.91 12.16 -0.76
CA LYS A 127 8.24 11.61 -1.03
C LYS A 127 8.81 11.06 0.26
N PRO A 128 9.47 9.91 0.21
CA PRO A 128 10.19 9.42 1.39
C PRO A 128 11.26 10.44 1.78
N GLU A 129 11.27 10.82 3.04
CA GLU A 129 12.30 11.72 3.54
C GLU A 129 13.35 10.91 4.28
N PRO A 130 14.63 11.33 4.21
CA PRO A 130 15.67 10.61 4.95
C PRO A 130 15.42 10.73 6.44
N PRO A 131 15.52 9.62 7.18
CA PRO A 131 15.36 9.67 8.63
C PRO A 131 16.51 10.44 9.27
N LYS A 132 16.21 11.14 10.34
CA LYS A 132 17.22 11.93 11.07
C LYS A 132 18.18 11.05 11.86
N ASP A 133 17.69 9.90 12.30
CA ASP A 133 18.50 8.95 13.06
C ASP A 133 19.07 7.90 12.12
N PRO A 134 20.40 7.87 11.93
CA PRO A 134 21.01 6.97 10.96
C PRO A 134 20.94 5.49 11.32
N MET A 135 20.59 5.17 12.54
CA MET A 135 20.54 3.79 13.02
C MET A 135 19.13 3.24 13.11
N SER A 136 18.13 4.02 12.72
CA SER A 136 16.75 3.58 12.83
C SER A 136 16.37 2.60 11.72
N ALA A 137 15.35 1.80 11.99
CA ALA A 137 14.76 0.91 10.98
C ALA A 137 14.19 1.72 9.81
N ASP A 138 13.69 2.92 10.09
CA ASP A 138 13.16 3.81 9.05
C ASP A 138 14.23 4.22 8.06
N ARG A 139 15.45 4.45 8.53
CA ARG A 139 16.55 4.76 7.66
C ARG A 139 16.88 3.62 6.71
N VAL A 140 16.90 2.39 7.20
CA VAL A 140 17.15 1.22 6.37
C VAL A 140 16.12 1.11 5.27
N LYS A 141 14.86 1.29 5.63
CA LYS A 141 13.76 1.28 4.69
C LYS A 141 13.88 2.38 3.65
N TRP A 142 14.19 3.59 4.09
CA TRP A 142 14.33 4.74 3.21
C TRP A 142 15.48 4.55 2.22
N GLU A 143 16.64 4.07 2.70
CA GLU A 143 17.80 3.81 1.86
C GLU A 143 17.48 2.75 0.80
N HIS A 144 16.71 1.74 1.17
CA HIS A 144 16.30 0.71 0.24
C HIS A 144 15.43 1.29 -0.89
N ILE A 145 14.46 2.11 -0.54
CA ILE A 145 13.59 2.77 -1.52
C ILE A 145 14.41 3.67 -2.44
N LEU A 146 15.30 4.47 -1.89
CA LEU A 146 16.14 5.38 -2.66
C LEU A 146 17.04 4.62 -3.62
N ARG A 147 17.65 3.53 -3.15
CA ARG A 147 18.53 2.73 -3.99
C ARG A 147 17.81 2.15 -5.19
N VAL A 148 16.63 1.59 -4.97
CA VAL A 148 15.82 1.03 -6.05
C VAL A 148 15.40 2.13 -7.01
N TYR A 149 15.02 3.26 -6.50
CA TYR A 149 14.63 4.43 -7.31
C TYR A 149 15.77 4.87 -8.23
N GLU A 150 16.98 4.96 -7.70
CA GLU A 150 18.16 5.33 -8.48
C GLU A 150 18.48 4.29 -9.55
N LEU A 151 18.38 3.01 -9.23
CA LEU A 151 18.61 1.95 -10.19
C LEU A 151 17.61 2.00 -11.34
N CYS A 152 16.35 2.27 -11.05
CA CYS A 152 15.32 2.42 -12.07
C CYS A 152 15.59 3.62 -12.97
N ASN A 153 16.01 4.73 -12.40
CA ASN A 153 16.34 5.93 -13.15
C ASN A 153 17.57 5.74 -14.02
N ARG A 154 18.59 5.03 -13.52
CA ARG A 154 19.79 4.73 -14.29
C ARG A 154 19.48 3.85 -15.49
N ASN A 155 18.62 2.86 -15.30
CA ASN A 155 18.21 2.00 -16.39
C ASN A 155 17.49 2.79 -17.48
N VAL A 156 16.66 3.74 -17.09
CA VAL A 156 15.98 4.61 -18.04
C VAL A 156 16.96 5.53 -18.76
N SER A 157 17.93 6.07 -18.05
CA SER A 157 18.86 7.03 -18.62
C SER A 157 19.93 6.36 -19.51
N GLU A 158 20.23 5.09 -19.30
CA GLU A 158 21.18 4.34 -20.13
C GLU A 158 20.55 3.82 -21.41
N THR A 159 19.26 3.78 -21.47
CA THR A 159 18.54 3.38 -22.68
C THR A 159 18.24 4.58 -23.55
#